data_c58f0bc4a72957cf94326df8808d9bce
#
_entry.id   c58f0bc4a72957cf94326df8808d9bce
#
_cell.length_a   1.000
_cell.length_b   1.000
_cell.length_c   1.000
_cell.angle_alpha   90.00
_cell.angle_beta   90.00
_cell.angle_gamma   90.00
#
_symmetry.space_group_name_H-M   'P 1'
#
loop_
_entity.id
_entity.type
_entity.pdbx_description
1 polymer ?
#
loop_
_entity_poly.entity_id
_entity_poly.type
_entity_poly.pdbx_seq_one_letter_code
_entity_poly.pdbx_strand_id
1 'polypeptide(L)'
;MGAGVLKDIKSAYRVAVKGLVCDELGRLLFVQERSDSWDLPGGGLEHGEDITEALKREFLEELETDIEVAAENPLIIPTWNTKFDDPVLIIAYKVTLLTAPHKTDEVSNFNYFDIHEIKQEKLDSTLVDNLSKIYQASRQPSQLTHPL
;
A
#
# COMPACT_ATOMS: atom_id res chain seq x y z
N MET A 1 8.28 -14.77 -26.19
CA MET A 1 7.09 -15.51 -25.75
C MET A 1 5.90 -15.07 -26.57
N GLY A 2 5.22 -15.98 -27.19
CA GLY A 2 4.01 -15.69 -27.94
C GLY A 2 2.77 -15.56 -27.05
N ALA A 3 1.72 -14.94 -27.58
CA ALA A 3 0.43 -14.76 -26.88
C ALA A 3 -0.19 -16.07 -26.41
N GLY A 4 0.14 -17.20 -27.04
CA GLY A 4 -0.37 -18.52 -26.64
C GLY A 4 0.09 -18.99 -25.26
N VAL A 5 1.28 -18.57 -24.81
CA VAL A 5 1.80 -18.92 -23.47
C VAL A 5 0.97 -18.25 -22.38
N LEU A 6 0.51 -17.02 -22.60
CA LEU A 6 -0.33 -16.30 -21.62
C LEU A 6 -1.74 -16.90 -21.52
N LYS A 7 -2.23 -17.57 -22.55
CA LYS A 7 -3.56 -18.20 -22.52
C LYS A 7 -3.62 -19.38 -21.56
N ASP A 8 -2.49 -20.03 -21.27
CA ASP A 8 -2.44 -21.17 -20.37
C ASP A 8 -2.26 -20.77 -18.89
N ILE A 9 -2.06 -19.50 -18.62
CA ILE A 9 -1.95 -18.99 -17.26
C ILE A 9 -3.35 -18.86 -16.68
N LYS A 10 -3.66 -19.73 -15.70
CA LYS A 10 -4.97 -19.78 -15.05
C LYS A 10 -5.21 -18.62 -14.08
N SER A 11 -4.17 -18.02 -13.54
CA SER A 11 -4.28 -16.87 -12.69
C SER A 11 -3.06 -15.98 -12.86
N ALA A 12 -3.31 -14.69 -12.96
CA ALA A 12 -2.27 -13.68 -12.99
C ALA A 12 -2.69 -12.59 -12.01
N TYR A 13 -1.77 -12.20 -11.11
CA TYR A 13 -2.01 -11.16 -10.14
C TYR A 13 -1.27 -9.89 -10.54
N ARG A 14 -1.97 -8.76 -10.49
CA ARG A 14 -1.28 -7.48 -10.44
C ARG A 14 -0.64 -7.35 -9.06
N VAL A 15 0.62 -6.96 -9.00
CA VAL A 15 1.32 -6.77 -7.73
C VAL A 15 1.31 -5.29 -7.37
N ALA A 16 0.78 -4.99 -6.19
CA ALA A 16 0.77 -3.64 -5.64
C ALA A 16 1.62 -3.60 -4.37
N VAL A 17 2.53 -2.65 -4.28
CA VAL A 17 3.34 -2.42 -3.09
C VAL A 17 2.76 -1.23 -2.32
N LYS A 18 2.50 -1.41 -1.04
CA LYS A 18 1.84 -0.41 -0.20
C LYS A 18 2.66 -0.13 1.07
N GLY A 19 2.51 1.08 1.59
CA GLY A 19 3.14 1.47 2.84
C GLY A 19 2.15 1.61 3.98
N LEU A 20 2.50 1.07 5.14
CA LEU A 20 1.77 1.24 6.38
C LEU A 20 2.50 2.30 7.20
N VAL A 21 2.00 3.52 7.18
CA VAL A 21 2.56 4.66 7.90
C VAL A 21 1.63 5.00 9.05
N CYS A 22 2.12 4.84 10.28
CA CYS A 22 1.35 5.16 11.48
C CYS A 22 1.77 6.50 12.07
N ASP A 23 0.80 7.26 12.57
CA ASP A 23 1.08 8.42 13.41
C ASP A 23 1.23 8.01 14.89
N GLU A 24 1.44 8.98 15.75
CA GLU A 24 1.63 8.75 17.19
C GLU A 24 0.40 8.16 17.88
N LEU A 25 -0.78 8.33 17.28
CA LEU A 25 -2.04 7.80 17.81
C LEU A 25 -2.39 6.42 17.21
N GLY A 26 -1.51 5.86 16.39
CA GLY A 26 -1.75 4.57 15.73
C GLY A 26 -2.69 4.65 14.53
N ARG A 27 -2.97 5.84 14.02
CA ARG A 27 -3.76 6.02 12.81
C ARG A 27 -2.89 5.81 11.57
N LEU A 28 -3.47 5.23 10.53
CA LEU A 28 -2.78 4.96 9.28
C LEU A 28 -2.95 6.10 8.29
N LEU A 29 -1.91 6.33 7.50
CA LEU A 29 -1.94 7.26 6.39
C LEU A 29 -2.69 6.65 5.21
N PHE A 30 -3.68 7.38 4.71
CA PHE A 30 -4.43 7.06 3.49
C PHE A 30 -4.32 8.21 2.50
N VAL A 31 -4.44 7.88 1.24
CA VAL A 31 -4.41 8.84 0.13
C VAL A 31 -5.67 8.71 -0.73
N GLN A 32 -6.08 9.83 -1.33
CA GLN A 32 -7.06 9.85 -2.40
C GLN A 32 -6.35 10.23 -3.69
N GLU A 33 -6.34 9.31 -4.61
CA GLU A 33 -5.92 9.60 -5.97
C GLU A 33 -7.16 10.10 -6.72
N ARG A 34 -7.30 10.17 -7.90
CA ARG A 34 -8.35 10.74 -8.78
C ARG A 34 -9.79 10.31 -8.47
N SER A 35 -10.08 9.76 -7.30
CA SER A 35 -11.41 9.31 -6.91
C SER A 35 -11.68 9.71 -5.46
N ASP A 36 -12.91 9.49 -5.00
CA ASP A 36 -13.28 9.71 -3.60
C ASP A 36 -12.85 8.57 -2.68
N SER A 37 -12.25 7.53 -3.24
CA SER A 37 -11.84 6.36 -2.45
C SER A 37 -10.50 6.62 -1.76
N TRP A 38 -10.42 6.15 -0.53
CA TRP A 38 -9.19 6.14 0.25
C TRP A 38 -8.45 4.83 0.04
N ASP A 39 -7.16 4.92 -0.21
CA ASP A 39 -6.28 3.77 -0.39
C ASP A 39 -5.01 3.98 0.43
N LEU A 40 -4.28 2.90 0.67
CA LEU A 40 -2.93 3.00 1.23
C LEU A 40 -1.99 3.60 0.17
N PRO A 41 -1.02 4.41 0.60
CA PRO A 41 -0.04 4.94 -0.35
C PRO A 41 0.81 3.83 -0.93
N GLY A 42 1.15 3.96 -2.21
CA GLY A 42 1.88 2.97 -2.98
C GLY A 42 1.23 2.72 -4.32
N GLY A 43 1.70 1.73 -5.05
CA GLY A 43 1.19 1.44 -6.37
C GLY A 43 1.77 0.18 -6.98
N GLY A 44 1.64 0.05 -8.30
CA GLY A 44 2.06 -1.14 -9.03
C GLY A 44 3.57 -1.33 -9.05
N LEU A 45 3.98 -2.56 -8.87
CA LEU A 45 5.38 -2.96 -9.08
C LEU A 45 5.66 -3.04 -10.57
N GLU A 46 6.72 -2.39 -11.02
CA GLU A 46 7.17 -2.45 -12.39
C GLU A 46 8.14 -3.63 -12.59
N HIS A 47 8.18 -4.16 -13.81
CA HIS A 47 9.05 -5.27 -14.12
C HIS A 47 10.52 -4.90 -13.93
N GLY A 48 11.26 -5.76 -13.24
CA GLY A 48 12.68 -5.54 -12.97
C GLY A 48 12.96 -4.57 -11.82
N GLU A 49 11.94 -4.03 -11.22
CA GLU A 49 12.06 -3.08 -10.10
C GLU A 49 12.17 -3.85 -8.77
N ASP A 50 13.08 -3.44 -7.91
CA ASP A 50 13.11 -3.94 -6.54
C ASP A 50 11.91 -3.40 -5.76
N ILE A 51 11.35 -4.22 -4.87
CA ILE A 51 10.12 -3.87 -4.13
C ILE A 51 10.30 -2.61 -3.28
N THR A 52 11.43 -2.49 -2.57
CA THR A 52 11.68 -1.31 -1.75
C THR A 52 11.92 -0.07 -2.59
N GLU A 53 12.57 -0.21 -3.73
CA GLU A 53 12.75 0.90 -4.67
C GLU A 53 11.41 1.34 -5.29
N ALA A 54 10.54 0.39 -5.60
CA ALA A 54 9.18 0.69 -6.08
C ALA A 54 8.40 1.50 -5.05
N LEU A 55 8.49 1.11 -3.79
CA LEU A 55 7.81 1.80 -2.71
C LEU A 55 8.33 3.23 -2.52
N LYS A 56 9.64 3.41 -2.56
CA LYS A 56 10.26 4.75 -2.51
C LYS A 56 9.82 5.63 -3.66
N ARG A 57 9.80 5.07 -4.87
CA ARG A 57 9.32 5.76 -6.08
C ARG A 57 7.88 6.21 -5.93
N GLU A 58 7.00 5.31 -5.49
CA GLU A 58 5.58 5.63 -5.33
C GLU A 58 5.34 6.73 -4.30
N PHE A 59 6.02 6.69 -3.16
CA PHE A 59 5.89 7.75 -2.15
C PHE A 59 6.40 9.09 -2.65
N LEU A 60 7.45 9.09 -3.44
CA LEU A 60 7.96 10.32 -4.04
C LEU A 60 6.99 10.90 -5.07
N GLU A 61 6.42 10.05 -5.92
CA GLU A 61 5.43 10.46 -6.93
C GLU A 61 4.12 10.96 -6.30
N GLU A 62 3.63 10.23 -5.29
CA GLU A 62 2.33 10.52 -4.69
C GLU A 62 2.36 11.64 -3.66
N LEU A 63 3.41 11.70 -2.84
CA LEU A 63 3.45 12.56 -1.64
C LEU A 63 4.69 13.44 -1.55
N GLU A 64 5.59 13.38 -2.52
CA GLU A 64 6.87 14.11 -2.51
C GLU A 64 7.65 13.88 -1.22
N THR A 65 7.65 12.67 -0.72
CA THR A 65 8.31 12.34 0.54
C THR A 65 9.32 11.21 0.37
N ASP A 66 10.43 11.32 1.09
CA ASP A 66 11.39 10.23 1.24
C ASP A 66 10.93 9.32 2.39
N ILE A 67 11.25 8.05 2.28
CA ILE A 67 10.82 7.04 3.25
C ILE A 67 11.94 6.12 3.66
N GLU A 68 11.76 5.51 4.81
CA GLU A 68 12.52 4.35 5.26
C GLU A 68 11.57 3.16 5.36
N VAL A 69 11.93 2.06 4.72
CA VAL A 69 11.13 0.83 4.73
C VAL A 69 11.65 -0.06 5.84
N ALA A 70 10.74 -0.52 6.71
CA ALA A 70 11.12 -1.38 7.82
C ALA A 70 11.62 -2.74 7.32
N ALA A 71 12.54 -3.33 8.09
CA ALA A 71 13.17 -4.60 7.75
C ALA A 71 12.29 -5.83 8.02
N GLU A 72 11.17 -5.66 8.72
CA GLU A 72 10.25 -6.75 9.02
C GLU A 72 9.64 -7.32 7.74
N ASN A 73 9.16 -8.56 7.84
CA ASN A 73 8.43 -9.19 6.76
C ASN A 73 7.19 -8.39 6.40
N PRO A 74 6.88 -8.23 5.12
CA PRO A 74 5.68 -7.53 4.71
C PRO A 74 4.43 -8.34 5.00
N LEU A 75 3.30 -7.64 5.08
CA LEU A 75 2.00 -8.26 5.00
C LEU A 75 1.69 -8.56 3.53
N ILE A 76 1.32 -9.80 3.23
CA ILE A 76 1.00 -10.24 1.88
C ILE A 76 -0.48 -10.60 1.83
N ILE A 77 -1.24 -9.93 0.97
CA ILE A 77 -2.68 -10.10 0.88
C ILE A 77 -3.10 -10.36 -0.56
N PRO A 78 -3.54 -11.58 -0.90
CA PRO A 78 -4.27 -11.80 -2.15
C PRO A 78 -5.67 -11.19 -2.02
N THR A 79 -6.07 -10.38 -2.98
CA THR A 79 -7.35 -9.67 -2.95
C THR A 79 -7.88 -9.44 -4.36
N TRP A 80 -8.93 -8.67 -4.49
CA TRP A 80 -9.60 -8.42 -5.76
C TRP A 80 -9.92 -6.94 -5.90
N ASN A 81 -9.61 -6.38 -7.06
CA ASN A 81 -10.02 -5.03 -7.40
C ASN A 81 -11.35 -5.10 -8.18
N THR A 82 -12.44 -4.68 -7.55
CA THR A 82 -13.77 -4.77 -8.16
C THR A 82 -13.95 -3.77 -9.30
N LYS A 83 -13.25 -2.64 -9.27
CA LYS A 83 -13.34 -1.61 -10.31
C LYS A 83 -12.78 -2.09 -11.64
N PHE A 84 -11.68 -2.83 -11.60
CA PHE A 84 -11.02 -3.35 -12.80
C PHE A 84 -11.24 -4.85 -13.01
N ASP A 85 -12.00 -5.49 -12.12
CA ASP A 85 -12.27 -6.93 -12.15
C ASP A 85 -10.98 -7.76 -12.25
N ASP A 86 -10.07 -7.54 -11.32
CA ASP A 86 -8.68 -7.93 -11.44
C ASP A 86 -8.16 -8.50 -10.12
N PRO A 87 -7.50 -9.66 -10.11
CA PRO A 87 -6.85 -10.13 -8.89
C PRO A 87 -5.59 -9.32 -8.60
N VAL A 88 -5.42 -8.97 -7.33
CA VAL A 88 -4.31 -8.14 -6.87
C VAL A 88 -3.62 -8.82 -5.70
N LEU A 89 -2.29 -8.83 -5.73
CA LEU A 89 -1.47 -9.22 -4.60
C LEU A 89 -0.90 -7.96 -3.98
N ILE A 90 -1.32 -7.64 -2.78
CA ILE A 90 -0.77 -6.51 -2.02
C ILE A 90 0.41 -7.00 -1.21
N ILE A 91 1.53 -6.28 -1.31
CA ILE A 91 2.69 -6.45 -0.46
C ILE A 91 2.87 -5.14 0.32
N ALA A 92 2.55 -5.18 1.61
CA ALA A 92 2.54 -3.98 2.44
C ALA A 92 3.66 -4.02 3.48
N TYR A 93 4.50 -2.99 3.47
CA TYR A 93 5.59 -2.82 4.44
C TYR A 93 5.26 -1.69 5.40
N LYS A 94 5.74 -1.78 6.62
CA LYS A 94 5.78 -0.65 7.53
C LYS A 94 6.79 0.37 7.00
N VAL A 95 6.39 1.63 7.01
CA VAL A 95 7.15 2.74 6.42
C VAL A 95 7.18 3.92 7.38
N THR A 96 8.34 4.54 7.48
CA THR A 96 8.53 5.81 8.20
C THR A 96 8.77 6.91 7.18
N LEU A 97 7.99 7.99 7.27
CA LEU A 97 8.23 9.19 6.46
C LEU A 97 9.45 9.93 7.00
N LEU A 98 10.40 10.24 6.12
CA LEU A 98 11.59 11.02 6.47
C LEU A 98 11.41 12.52 6.26
N THR A 99 10.43 12.89 5.44
CA THR A 99 10.07 14.28 5.16
C THR A 99 8.55 14.42 5.23
N ALA A 100 8.05 15.64 5.33
CA ALA A 100 6.62 15.89 5.38
C ALA A 100 5.94 15.55 4.06
N PRO A 101 4.77 14.89 4.07
CA PRO A 101 4.03 14.60 2.84
C PRO A 101 3.37 15.85 2.27
N HIS A 102 3.18 15.86 0.95
CA HIS A 102 2.55 16.95 0.21
C HIS A 102 1.53 16.39 -0.77
N LYS A 103 0.51 17.18 -1.06
CA LYS A 103 -0.40 16.88 -2.17
C LYS A 103 0.36 17.06 -3.49
N THR A 104 0.01 16.23 -4.46
CA THR A 104 0.65 16.22 -5.78
C THR A 104 -0.42 16.16 -6.87
N ASP A 105 0.00 16.10 -8.13
CA ASP A 105 -0.94 15.89 -9.23
C ASP A 105 -1.63 14.52 -9.16
N GLU A 106 -0.99 13.55 -8.51
CA GLU A 106 -1.55 12.21 -8.37
C GLU A 106 -2.43 12.05 -7.14
N VAL A 107 -2.10 12.75 -6.05
CA VAL A 107 -2.81 12.65 -4.77
C VAL A 107 -3.46 13.98 -4.43
N SER A 108 -4.78 14.02 -4.52
CA SER A 108 -5.58 15.20 -4.24
C SER A 108 -5.75 15.44 -2.74
N ASN A 109 -5.64 14.39 -1.93
CA ASN A 109 -5.81 14.48 -0.49
C ASN A 109 -5.09 13.34 0.22
N PHE A 110 -4.64 13.58 1.44
CA PHE A 110 -4.11 12.55 2.31
C PHE A 110 -4.50 12.88 3.75
N ASN A 111 -4.66 11.83 4.57
CA ASN A 111 -4.97 12.01 5.98
C ASN A 111 -4.67 10.73 6.76
N TYR A 112 -4.54 10.87 8.06
CA TYR A 112 -4.41 9.73 8.97
C TYR A 112 -5.77 9.39 9.55
N PHE A 113 -6.15 8.13 9.47
CA PHE A 113 -7.40 7.62 10.00
C PHE A 113 -7.18 6.37 10.84
N ASP A 114 -7.98 6.20 11.85
CA ASP A 114 -8.23 4.85 12.36
C ASP A 114 -8.92 4.08 11.25
N ILE A 115 -8.43 2.89 10.95
CA ILE A 115 -8.92 2.12 9.81
C ILE A 115 -10.42 1.82 9.90
N HIS A 116 -10.97 1.80 11.12
CA HIS A 116 -12.39 1.55 11.35
C HIS A 116 -13.26 2.82 11.23
N GLU A 117 -12.67 4.00 11.15
CA GLU A 117 -13.39 5.26 10.98
C GLU A 117 -13.81 5.52 9.54
N ILE A 118 -13.14 4.90 8.57
CA ILE A 118 -13.45 5.10 7.15
C ILE A 118 -14.61 4.20 6.79
N LYS A 119 -15.66 4.78 6.20
CA LYS A 119 -16.78 4.00 5.69
C LYS A 119 -16.30 3.07 4.58
N GLN A 120 -16.77 1.82 4.60
CA GLN A 120 -16.33 0.79 3.65
C GLN A 120 -16.52 1.21 2.20
N GLU A 121 -17.63 1.90 1.89
CA GLU A 121 -17.88 2.39 0.53
C GLU A 121 -16.92 3.50 0.09
N LYS A 122 -16.13 4.06 1.02
CA LYS A 122 -15.10 5.05 0.74
C LYS A 122 -13.69 4.46 0.72
N LEU A 123 -13.55 3.17 0.99
CA LEU A 123 -12.27 2.47 0.89
C LEU A 123 -12.09 1.85 -0.49
N ASP A 124 -10.86 1.81 -0.95
CA ASP A 124 -10.53 1.00 -2.12
C ASP A 124 -10.96 -0.45 -1.89
N SER A 125 -11.55 -1.06 -2.91
CA SER A 125 -12.12 -2.41 -2.79
C SER A 125 -11.12 -3.47 -2.38
N THR A 126 -9.84 -3.28 -2.68
CA THR A 126 -8.78 -4.21 -2.31
C THR A 126 -8.55 -4.29 -0.81
N LEU A 127 -8.98 -3.27 -0.05
CA LEU A 127 -8.73 -3.18 1.38
C LEU A 127 -9.90 -3.70 2.23
N VAL A 128 -11.12 -3.66 1.70
CA VAL A 128 -12.36 -3.83 2.48
C VAL A 128 -12.38 -5.14 3.30
N ASP A 129 -12.02 -6.25 2.67
CA ASP A 129 -12.07 -7.56 3.33
C ASP A 129 -10.80 -7.87 4.15
N ASN A 130 -9.86 -6.95 4.20
CA ASN A 130 -8.54 -7.18 4.78
C ASN A 130 -8.19 -6.22 5.91
N LEU A 131 -9.17 -5.46 6.38
CA LEU A 131 -8.95 -4.42 7.39
C LEU A 131 -8.33 -4.96 8.69
N SER A 132 -8.79 -6.12 9.15
CA SER A 132 -8.26 -6.75 10.35
C SER A 132 -6.78 -7.11 10.22
N LYS A 133 -6.38 -7.66 9.08
CA LYS A 133 -4.98 -8.01 8.81
C LYS A 133 -4.10 -6.77 8.74
N ILE A 134 -4.58 -5.73 8.08
CA ILE A 134 -3.87 -4.45 7.96
C ILE A 134 -3.69 -3.81 9.34
N TYR A 135 -4.76 -3.76 10.12
CA TYR A 135 -4.73 -3.22 11.47
C TYR A 135 -3.70 -3.94 12.35
N GLN A 136 -3.73 -5.27 12.34
CA GLN A 136 -2.80 -6.07 13.14
C GLN A 136 -1.35 -5.85 12.70
N ALA A 137 -1.10 -5.82 11.40
CA ALA A 137 0.25 -5.58 10.87
C ALA A 137 0.78 -4.19 11.24
N SER A 138 -0.08 -3.18 11.20
CA SER A 138 0.29 -1.81 11.54
C SER A 138 0.63 -1.64 13.03
N ARG A 139 0.09 -2.50 13.87
CA ARG A 139 0.25 -2.45 15.33
C ARG A 139 1.42 -3.26 15.87
N GLN A 140 2.03 -4.12 15.06
CA GLN A 140 3.16 -4.92 15.51
C GLN A 140 4.36 -4.01 15.77
N PRO A 141 5.06 -4.21 16.90
CA PRO A 141 6.27 -3.42 17.17
C PRO A 141 7.36 -3.73 16.15
N SER A 142 8.15 -2.71 15.82
CA SER A 142 9.26 -2.88 14.92
C SER A 142 10.33 -3.77 15.53
N GLN A 143 10.84 -4.73 14.75
CA GLN A 143 11.93 -5.60 15.19
C GLN A 143 13.31 -4.95 15.07
N LEU A 144 13.38 -3.73 14.56
CA LEU A 144 14.64 -3.01 14.36
C LEU A 144 15.33 -2.56 15.64
N THR A 145 14.67 -2.70 16.77
CA THR A 145 15.14 -2.13 18.02
C THR A 145 15.65 -3.16 19.00
N HIS A 146 16.24 -4.23 18.52
CA HIS A 146 16.85 -5.14 19.46
C HIS A 146 18.28 -4.73 19.78
N PRO A 147 18.47 -4.04 20.91
CA PRO A 147 19.80 -4.00 21.45
C PRO A 147 20.12 -5.41 21.89
N LEU A 148 21.23 -5.82 21.61
CA LEU A 148 21.69 -7.03 22.25
C LEU A 148 22.15 -6.80 23.62
#